data_29acdf5ffe993eaf2a337409dc93feda
#
_entry.id   29acdf5ffe993eaf2a337409dc93feda
#
_cell.length_a   1.000
_cell.length_b   1.000
_cell.length_c   1.000
_cell.angle_alpha   90.00
_cell.angle_beta   90.00
_cell.angle_gamma   90.00
#
_symmetry.space_group_name_H-M   'P 1'
#
loop_
_entity.id
_entity.type
_entity.pdbx_description
1 polymer ?
#
loop_
_entity_poly.entity_id
_entity_poly.type
_entity_poly.pdbx_seq_one_letter_code
_entity_poly.pdbx_strand_id
1 'polypeptide(L)'
;MDLSRALKLDATPEGVYGLNMVPAGETTDLDPRSVIEANSRVVTAGAGLIISHPKPAPSFGGQPVFYHDDALVRSVDPAAFATVADGTDAPLSPMPIHDAAFGWATTPHQAFRAKITRADHRAVGGDQLNEAFMIAVLRGLGELADALLLQAILAATPAAFTFGAAAARHAKYDELRALVGTAGTGAEISGDGSFRAKGVLAELTAATDKTVIGLFNRAAVAIRPELSVHVKRLNVNGDTELIVFANAQAVLPNASDFWTA
;
A
#
# COMPACT_ATOMS: atom_id res chain seq x y z
N MET A 1 20.90 -13.99 18.49
CA MET A 1 20.55 -12.78 17.74
C MET A 1 19.10 -12.49 18.06
N ASP A 2 18.85 -11.42 18.75
CA ASP A 2 17.50 -11.03 19.15
C ASP A 2 16.99 -9.96 18.20
N LEU A 3 16.39 -10.41 17.08
CA LEU A 3 15.74 -9.53 16.10
C LEU A 3 14.53 -8.80 16.69
N SER A 4 13.95 -9.31 17.78
CA SER A 4 12.88 -8.63 18.49
C SER A 4 13.38 -7.33 19.16
N ARG A 5 14.69 -7.25 19.43
CA ARG A 5 15.34 -6.05 19.96
C ARG A 5 15.71 -5.03 18.88
N ALA A 6 15.96 -5.48 17.64
CA ALA A 6 16.20 -4.61 16.48
C ALA A 6 14.88 -4.02 15.93
N LEU A 7 13.77 -4.69 16.17
CA LEU A 7 12.41 -4.30 15.82
C LEU A 7 11.67 -3.65 17.00
N LYS A 8 12.34 -2.81 17.79
CA LYS A 8 11.61 -1.92 18.68
C LYS A 8 10.85 -0.90 17.84
N LEU A 9 9.64 -1.26 17.52
CA LEU A 9 8.61 -0.33 17.11
C LEU A 9 8.19 0.44 18.37
N ASP A 10 8.96 1.45 18.71
CA ASP A 10 8.54 2.37 19.76
C ASP A 10 7.43 3.25 19.19
N ALA A 11 6.21 3.02 19.66
CA ALA A 11 5.11 3.93 19.39
C ALA A 11 5.45 5.27 20.03
N THR A 12 5.75 6.27 19.21
CA THR A 12 5.82 7.65 19.70
C THR A 12 4.40 8.10 20.11
N PRO A 13 4.25 9.06 21.05
CA PRO A 13 2.95 9.55 21.48
C PRO A 13 2.03 10.07 20.36
N GLU A 14 2.57 10.31 19.18
CA GLU A 14 1.86 10.78 17.99
C GLU A 14 1.50 9.64 17.00
N GLY A 15 1.72 8.38 17.37
CA GLY A 15 1.36 7.23 16.53
C GLY A 15 2.28 6.99 15.32
N VAL A 16 3.44 7.63 15.29
CA VAL A 16 4.49 7.37 14.28
C VAL A 16 5.42 6.29 14.81
N TYR A 17 5.54 5.18 14.10
CA TYR A 17 6.48 4.12 14.43
C TYR A 17 7.84 4.47 13.80
N GLY A 18 8.80 4.83 14.64
CA GLY A 18 10.20 4.97 14.24
C GLY A 18 10.92 3.63 14.32
N LEU A 19 11.60 3.23 13.27
CA LEU A 19 12.59 2.15 13.31
C LEU A 19 13.92 2.78 13.70
N ASN A 20 14.35 2.55 14.95
CA ASN A 20 15.72 2.86 15.32
C ASN A 20 16.64 1.84 14.66
N MET A 21 17.15 2.17 13.48
CA MET A 21 18.27 1.47 12.89
C MET A 21 19.56 2.15 13.32
N VAL A 22 20.47 1.37 13.89
CA VAL A 22 21.80 1.84 14.24
C VAL A 22 22.77 1.38 13.14
N PRO A 23 23.09 2.22 12.14
CA PRO A 23 24.30 2.01 11.36
C PRO A 23 25.50 2.11 12.29
N ALA A 24 26.55 1.39 12.00
CA ALA A 24 27.79 1.50 12.77
C ALA A 24 28.30 2.95 12.71
N GLY A 25 27.91 3.79 13.69
CA GLY A 25 28.36 5.16 13.82
C GLY A 25 27.31 6.27 13.87
N GLU A 26 26.11 6.09 13.33
CA GLU A 26 25.04 7.11 13.37
C GLU A 26 23.66 6.46 13.52
N THR A 27 22.84 6.98 14.43
CA THR A 27 21.44 6.62 14.55
C THR A 27 20.66 7.32 13.44
N THR A 28 20.25 6.58 12.43
CA THR A 28 19.29 7.09 11.44
C THR A 28 17.90 6.60 11.82
N ASP A 29 17.04 7.48 12.30
CA ASP A 29 15.63 7.18 12.49
C ASP A 29 14.99 7.06 11.11
N LEU A 30 14.77 5.82 10.64
CA LEU A 30 13.97 5.56 9.45
C LEU A 30 12.51 5.53 9.82
N ASP A 31 11.76 6.47 9.31
CA ASP A 31 10.30 6.41 9.37
C ASP A 31 9.81 5.28 8.43
N PRO A 32 9.20 4.19 8.95
CA PRO A 32 8.70 3.10 8.14
C PRO A 32 7.72 3.54 7.07
N ARG A 33 6.89 4.54 7.39
CA ARG A 33 5.92 5.08 6.47
C ARG A 33 6.59 5.69 5.24
N SER A 34 7.59 6.53 5.43
CA SER A 34 8.31 7.17 4.33
C SER A 34 9.01 6.16 3.43
N VAL A 35 9.55 5.08 3.99
CA VAL A 35 10.18 4.00 3.19
C VAL A 35 9.14 3.23 2.38
N ILE A 36 7.98 2.91 2.96
CA ILE A 36 6.89 2.23 2.24
C ILE A 36 6.36 3.15 1.12
N GLU A 37 6.10 4.41 1.42
CA GLU A 37 5.61 5.41 0.45
C GLU A 37 6.58 5.57 -0.73
N ALA A 38 7.88 5.68 -0.45
CA ALA A 38 8.90 5.84 -1.48
C ALA A 38 9.09 4.60 -2.37
N ASN A 39 8.74 3.41 -1.88
CA ASN A 39 8.89 2.14 -2.62
C ASN A 39 7.57 1.62 -3.23
N SER A 40 6.44 2.23 -2.91
CA SER A 40 5.14 1.86 -3.49
C SER A 40 4.80 2.74 -4.70
N ARG A 41 4.60 2.11 -5.86
CA ARG A 41 4.21 2.81 -7.09
C ARG A 41 2.77 3.32 -7.05
N VAL A 42 1.87 2.56 -6.44
CA VAL A 42 0.48 3.00 -6.28
C VAL A 42 0.38 4.21 -5.36
N VAL A 43 1.21 4.29 -4.30
CA VAL A 43 1.24 5.45 -3.40
C VAL A 43 1.89 6.65 -4.09
N THR A 44 2.98 6.45 -4.81
CA THR A 44 3.61 7.50 -5.65
C THR A 44 2.64 8.01 -6.73
N ALA A 45 1.78 7.13 -7.27
CA ALA A 45 0.72 7.50 -8.21
C ALA A 45 -0.46 8.25 -7.55
N GLY A 46 -0.47 8.37 -6.22
CA GLY A 46 -1.44 9.16 -5.46
C GLY A 46 -2.35 8.36 -4.52
N ALA A 47 -2.24 7.02 -4.47
CA ALA A 47 -3.05 6.23 -3.54
C ALA A 47 -2.73 6.55 -2.08
N GLY A 48 -3.77 6.56 -1.24
CA GLY A 48 -3.60 6.78 0.19
C GLY A 48 -2.93 5.59 0.87
N LEU A 49 -2.00 5.87 1.79
CA LEU A 49 -1.46 4.86 2.70
C LEU A 49 -2.08 5.06 4.09
N ILE A 50 -2.84 4.07 4.54
CA ILE A 50 -3.49 4.06 5.85
C ILE A 50 -2.72 3.10 6.75
N ILE A 51 -2.13 3.64 7.81
CA ILE A 51 -1.49 2.83 8.85
C ILE A 51 -2.45 2.80 10.05
N SER A 52 -2.96 1.61 10.37
CA SER A 52 -3.87 1.44 11.50
C SER A 52 -3.08 1.34 12.81
N HIS A 53 -3.42 2.19 13.78
CA HIS A 53 -2.80 2.16 15.09
C HIS A 53 -3.67 1.37 16.09
N PRO A 54 -3.05 0.57 16.99
CA PRO A 54 -3.78 -0.12 18.03
C PRO A 54 -4.39 0.89 19.02
N LYS A 55 -5.67 0.70 19.35
CA LYS A 55 -6.35 1.47 20.38
C LYS A 55 -6.57 0.61 21.61
N PRO A 56 -6.42 1.16 22.83
CA PRO A 56 -6.75 0.45 24.04
C PRO A 56 -8.28 0.23 24.11
N ALA A 57 -8.69 -1.03 24.28
CA ALA A 57 -10.08 -1.35 24.58
C ALA A 57 -10.38 -1.04 26.06
N PRO A 58 -11.63 -0.67 26.40
CA PRO A 58 -12.04 -0.61 27.80
C PRO A 58 -11.78 -1.96 28.45
N SER A 59 -10.88 -1.98 29.45
CA SER A 59 -10.48 -3.24 30.11
C SER A 59 -11.60 -3.79 30.97
N PHE A 60 -12.11 -4.97 30.61
CA PHE A 60 -12.79 -5.84 31.57
C PHE A 60 -11.71 -6.75 32.21
N GLY A 61 -11.40 -6.54 33.49
CA GLY A 61 -10.52 -7.45 34.22
C GLY A 61 -9.02 -7.14 34.28
N GLY A 62 -8.59 -5.91 34.01
CA GLY A 62 -7.24 -5.43 34.41
C GLY A 62 -6.09 -5.69 33.43
N GLN A 63 -6.31 -6.36 32.31
CA GLN A 63 -5.31 -6.46 31.23
C GLN A 63 -5.67 -5.50 30.09
N PRO A 64 -4.74 -4.68 29.60
CA PRO A 64 -5.00 -3.84 28.43
C PRO A 64 -5.18 -4.74 27.20
N VAL A 65 -6.36 -4.71 26.62
CA VAL A 65 -6.64 -5.33 25.34
C VAL A 65 -6.55 -4.23 24.28
N PHE A 66 -5.74 -4.46 23.25
CA PHE A 66 -5.62 -3.56 22.11
C PHE A 66 -6.44 -4.10 20.93
N TYR A 67 -7.11 -3.22 20.23
CA TYR A 67 -7.83 -3.54 19.00
C TYR A 67 -7.49 -2.53 17.91
N HIS A 68 -7.66 -2.94 16.66
CA HIS A 68 -7.57 -2.05 15.51
C HIS A 68 -8.96 -1.72 15.04
N ASP A 69 -9.25 -0.44 14.89
CA ASP A 69 -10.53 -0.03 14.32
C ASP A 69 -10.62 -0.46 12.86
N ASP A 70 -11.80 -0.94 12.49
CA ASP A 70 -12.19 -1.00 11.10
C ASP A 70 -12.29 0.44 10.57
N ALA A 71 -11.86 0.66 9.35
CA ALA A 71 -11.88 1.97 8.75
C ALA A 71 -12.79 2.01 7.53
N LEU A 72 -13.39 3.17 7.33
CA LEU A 72 -14.20 3.50 6.17
C LEU A 72 -13.49 4.54 5.34
N VAL A 73 -13.22 4.22 4.08
CA VAL A 73 -12.72 5.17 3.08
C VAL A 73 -13.87 5.55 2.17
N ARG A 74 -14.04 6.84 1.98
CA ARG A 74 -15.13 7.41 1.18
C ARG A 74 -14.59 8.18 0.00
N SER A 75 -15.09 7.88 -1.20
CA SER A 75 -14.92 8.68 -2.39
C SER A 75 -16.21 9.43 -2.71
N VAL A 76 -16.11 10.68 -3.13
CA VAL A 76 -17.28 11.51 -3.43
C VAL A 76 -17.16 12.05 -4.84
N ASP A 77 -18.14 11.73 -5.68
CA ASP A 77 -18.26 12.28 -7.02
C ASP A 77 -18.96 13.65 -6.99
N PRO A 78 -18.74 14.52 -7.99
CA PRO A 78 -19.51 15.76 -8.10
C PRO A 78 -21.02 15.50 -8.20
N ALA A 79 -21.81 16.29 -7.49
CA ALA A 79 -23.27 16.22 -7.59
C ALA A 79 -23.73 16.69 -9.00
N ALA A 80 -24.58 15.89 -9.63
CA ALA A 80 -25.15 16.25 -10.93
C ALA A 80 -26.33 17.23 -10.75
N PHE A 81 -26.16 18.49 -11.12
CA PHE A 81 -27.22 19.48 -11.14
C PHE A 81 -28.02 19.40 -12.46
N ALA A 82 -29.33 19.27 -12.35
CA ALA A 82 -30.23 19.32 -13.50
C ALA A 82 -30.92 20.68 -13.60
N THR A 83 -31.15 21.14 -14.81
CA THR A 83 -32.01 22.31 -15.04
C THR A 83 -33.46 21.89 -14.87
N VAL A 84 -34.21 22.58 -14.00
CA VAL A 84 -35.60 22.34 -13.77
C VAL A 84 -36.40 23.62 -14.05
N ALA A 85 -37.61 23.48 -14.58
CA ALA A 85 -38.50 24.60 -14.75
C ALA A 85 -39.08 25.05 -13.38
N ASP A 86 -39.42 26.33 -13.28
CA ASP A 86 -40.03 26.86 -12.06
C ASP A 86 -41.31 26.10 -11.72
N GLY A 87 -41.50 25.71 -10.46
CA GLY A 87 -42.63 24.94 -9.96
C GLY A 87 -42.64 23.44 -10.31
N THR A 88 -41.53 22.89 -10.85
CA THR A 88 -41.36 21.45 -11.09
C THR A 88 -40.39 20.81 -10.12
N ASP A 89 -40.61 19.52 -9.80
CA ASP A 89 -39.69 18.75 -8.94
C ASP A 89 -38.38 18.45 -9.68
N ALA A 90 -37.28 18.46 -8.92
CA ALA A 90 -36.00 18.05 -9.44
C ALA A 90 -35.94 16.52 -9.68
N PRO A 91 -35.33 16.05 -10.79
CA PRO A 91 -35.17 14.63 -11.01
C PRO A 91 -34.21 14.01 -9.99
N LEU A 92 -34.47 12.75 -9.61
CA LEU A 92 -33.58 12.00 -8.74
C LEU A 92 -32.25 11.75 -9.44
N SER A 93 -31.14 12.12 -8.77
CA SER A 93 -29.80 11.80 -9.20
C SER A 93 -29.24 10.61 -8.41
N PRO A 94 -28.32 9.82 -8.98
CA PRO A 94 -27.60 8.78 -8.24
C PRO A 94 -26.87 9.36 -7.03
N MET A 95 -26.73 8.56 -5.96
CA MET A 95 -25.94 8.96 -4.81
C MET A 95 -24.45 9.12 -5.23
N PRO A 96 -23.83 10.29 -5.02
CA PRO A 96 -22.47 10.54 -5.45
C PRO A 96 -21.41 10.09 -4.41
N ILE A 97 -21.76 9.17 -3.54
CA ILE A 97 -20.91 8.71 -2.44
C ILE A 97 -20.63 7.21 -2.61
N HIS A 98 -19.36 6.86 -2.61
CA HIS A 98 -18.89 5.49 -2.70
C HIS A 98 -18.05 5.17 -1.47
N ASP A 99 -18.45 4.17 -0.71
CA ASP A 99 -17.80 3.76 0.51
C ASP A 99 -17.12 2.41 0.34
N ALA A 100 -15.91 2.29 0.85
CA ALA A 100 -15.23 1.03 1.05
C ALA A 100 -14.85 0.89 2.52
N ALA A 101 -15.40 -0.15 3.16
CA ALA A 101 -15.01 -0.52 4.51
C ALA A 101 -13.94 -1.60 4.47
N PHE A 102 -13.01 -1.58 5.41
CA PHE A 102 -12.10 -2.69 5.64
C PHE A 102 -12.07 -3.05 7.13
N GLY A 103 -12.00 -4.36 7.38
CA GLY A 103 -11.92 -4.92 8.72
C GLY A 103 -10.71 -5.83 8.84
N TRP A 104 -10.00 -5.72 9.95
CA TRP A 104 -8.78 -6.51 10.18
C TRP A 104 -9.06 -7.99 10.46
N ALA A 105 -10.27 -8.33 10.90
CA ALA A 105 -10.65 -9.72 11.21
C ALA A 105 -10.63 -10.64 9.97
N THR A 106 -10.83 -10.10 8.78
CA THR A 106 -10.89 -10.83 7.51
C THR A 106 -9.68 -10.59 6.61
N THR A 107 -8.73 -9.75 7.04
CA THR A 107 -7.56 -9.40 6.25
C THR A 107 -6.60 -10.59 6.15
N PRO A 108 -6.18 -10.99 4.94
CA PRO A 108 -5.23 -12.09 4.76
C PRO A 108 -3.88 -11.77 5.41
N HIS A 109 -3.27 -12.80 5.99
CA HIS A 109 -1.90 -12.70 6.45
C HIS A 109 -0.94 -12.86 5.25
N GLN A 110 -0.03 -11.90 5.13
CA GLN A 110 1.08 -11.97 4.19
C GLN A 110 2.35 -12.37 4.93
N ALA A 111 3.19 -13.19 4.34
CA ALA A 111 4.39 -13.66 5.00
C ALA A 111 5.61 -13.59 4.08
N PHE A 112 6.73 -13.17 4.64
CA PHE A 112 8.05 -13.29 4.07
C PHE A 112 8.86 -14.29 4.89
N ARG A 113 9.59 -15.19 4.22
CA ARG A 113 10.41 -16.20 4.87
C ARG A 113 11.79 -16.24 4.21
N ALA A 114 12.84 -16.12 5.02
CA ALA A 114 14.22 -16.22 4.57
C ALA A 114 15.03 -17.15 5.47
N LYS A 115 15.96 -17.90 4.85
CA LYS A 115 16.97 -18.66 5.57
C LYS A 115 18.26 -17.84 5.61
N ILE A 116 18.82 -17.69 6.80
CA ILE A 116 20.11 -17.03 7.04
C ILE A 116 21.09 -18.11 7.47
N THR A 117 22.14 -18.29 6.70
CA THR A 117 23.18 -19.26 7.04
C THR A 117 24.22 -18.65 7.98
N ARG A 118 24.97 -19.53 8.68
CA ARG A 118 26.12 -19.08 9.47
C ARG A 118 27.19 -18.41 8.61
N ALA A 119 27.29 -18.79 7.32
CA ALA A 119 28.21 -18.16 6.37
C ALA A 119 27.82 -16.71 6.12
N ASP A 120 26.52 -16.43 5.92
CA ASP A 120 25.99 -15.08 5.73
C ASP A 120 26.29 -14.18 6.93
N HIS A 121 26.07 -14.71 8.15
CA HIS A 121 26.42 -13.99 9.38
C HIS A 121 27.90 -13.63 9.49
N ARG A 122 28.79 -14.50 9.01
CA ARG A 122 30.23 -14.24 9.02
C ARG A 122 30.68 -13.31 7.92
N ALA A 123 30.03 -13.37 6.76
CA ALA A 123 30.39 -12.57 5.59
C ALA A 123 30.01 -11.09 5.74
N VAL A 124 28.83 -10.81 6.30
CA VAL A 124 28.27 -9.46 6.33
C VAL A 124 28.35 -8.83 7.72
N GLY A 125 28.43 -9.65 8.78
CA GLY A 125 28.27 -9.18 10.17
C GLY A 125 26.80 -9.10 10.60
N GLY A 126 26.55 -9.39 11.88
CA GLY A 126 25.18 -9.56 12.38
C GLY A 126 24.33 -8.28 12.29
N ASP A 127 24.91 -7.14 12.60
CA ASP A 127 24.18 -5.87 12.65
C ASP A 127 23.84 -5.35 11.26
N GLN A 128 24.80 -5.40 10.32
CA GLN A 128 24.58 -5.00 8.92
C GLN A 128 23.56 -5.90 8.22
N LEU A 129 23.59 -7.21 8.54
CA LEU A 129 22.59 -8.14 7.99
C LEU A 129 21.19 -7.82 8.48
N ASN A 130 21.05 -7.43 9.77
CA ASN A 130 19.76 -7.02 10.35
C ASN A 130 19.21 -5.77 9.69
N GLU A 131 20.05 -4.76 9.49
CA GLU A 131 19.68 -3.52 8.81
C GLU A 131 19.21 -3.79 7.38
N ALA A 132 19.97 -4.59 6.63
CA ALA A 132 19.59 -4.97 5.27
C ALA A 132 18.25 -5.70 5.21
N PHE A 133 17.99 -6.61 6.17
CA PHE A 133 16.70 -7.29 6.25
C PHE A 133 15.55 -6.35 6.58
N MET A 134 15.76 -5.38 7.46
CA MET A 134 14.74 -4.39 7.80
C MET A 134 14.37 -3.53 6.60
N ILE A 135 15.36 -3.04 5.88
CA ILE A 135 15.13 -2.28 4.64
C ILE A 135 14.39 -3.16 3.60
N ALA A 136 14.80 -4.42 3.45
CA ALA A 136 14.16 -5.35 2.52
C ALA A 136 12.68 -5.59 2.89
N VAL A 137 12.36 -5.74 4.18
CA VAL A 137 10.98 -5.91 4.65
C VAL A 137 10.14 -4.67 4.36
N LEU A 138 10.65 -3.47 4.67
CA LEU A 138 9.92 -2.23 4.41
C LEU A 138 9.68 -1.98 2.92
N ARG A 139 10.68 -2.24 2.08
CA ARG A 139 10.51 -2.19 0.62
C ARG A 139 9.51 -3.23 0.14
N GLY A 140 9.56 -4.45 0.69
CA GLY A 140 8.60 -5.50 0.40
C GLY A 140 7.17 -5.12 0.78
N LEU A 141 6.95 -4.33 1.82
CA LEU A 141 5.63 -3.79 2.17
C LEU A 141 5.13 -2.77 1.13
N GLY A 142 6.02 -1.98 0.53
CA GLY A 142 5.69 -1.10 -0.60
C GLY A 142 5.24 -1.90 -1.82
N GLU A 143 5.99 -2.94 -2.19
CA GLU A 143 5.62 -3.84 -3.30
C GLU A 143 4.33 -4.63 -3.00
N LEU A 144 4.10 -5.01 -1.75
CA LEU A 144 2.86 -5.65 -1.31
C LEU A 144 1.66 -4.71 -1.48
N ALA A 145 1.82 -3.42 -1.14
CA ALA A 145 0.79 -2.42 -1.35
C ALA A 145 0.41 -2.31 -2.84
N ASP A 146 1.42 -2.29 -3.72
CA ASP A 146 1.22 -2.28 -5.17
C ASP A 146 0.46 -3.52 -5.64
N ALA A 147 0.89 -4.72 -5.22
CA ALA A 147 0.27 -5.96 -5.61
C ALA A 147 -1.20 -6.05 -5.17
N LEU A 148 -1.50 -5.68 -3.92
CA LEU A 148 -2.85 -5.75 -3.38
C LEU A 148 -3.80 -4.79 -4.08
N LEU A 149 -3.40 -3.53 -4.28
CA LEU A 149 -4.28 -2.55 -4.92
C LEU A 149 -4.49 -2.87 -6.40
N LEU A 150 -3.44 -3.20 -7.14
CA LEU A 150 -3.54 -3.55 -8.55
C LEU A 150 -4.34 -4.84 -8.75
N GLN A 151 -4.18 -5.85 -7.88
CA GLN A 151 -4.99 -7.05 -7.90
C GLN A 151 -6.47 -6.75 -7.65
N ALA A 152 -6.79 -5.89 -6.68
CA ALA A 152 -8.18 -5.50 -6.40
C ALA A 152 -8.81 -4.75 -7.58
N ILE A 153 -8.06 -3.84 -8.21
CA ILE A 153 -8.51 -3.13 -9.41
C ILE A 153 -8.77 -4.12 -10.55
N LEU A 154 -7.83 -5.01 -10.83
CA LEU A 154 -7.96 -5.98 -11.94
C LEU A 154 -9.04 -7.03 -11.70
N ALA A 155 -9.29 -7.41 -10.44
CA ALA A 155 -10.39 -8.31 -10.07
C ALA A 155 -11.77 -7.70 -10.38
N ALA A 156 -11.89 -6.37 -10.38
CA ALA A 156 -13.09 -5.67 -10.78
C ALA A 156 -13.28 -5.59 -12.31
N THR A 157 -12.38 -6.20 -13.10
CA THR A 157 -12.46 -6.26 -14.57
C THR A 157 -12.64 -4.89 -15.23
N PRO A 158 -11.70 -3.94 -15.04
CA PRO A 158 -11.84 -2.59 -15.57
C PRO A 158 -11.90 -2.57 -17.10
N ALA A 159 -12.70 -1.64 -17.63
CA ALA A 159 -12.84 -1.44 -19.07
C ALA A 159 -11.54 -0.90 -19.71
N ALA A 160 -11.47 -0.90 -21.04
CA ALA A 160 -10.37 -0.28 -21.77
C ALA A 160 -10.37 1.25 -21.55
N PHE A 161 -9.19 1.83 -21.42
CA PHE A 161 -9.02 3.26 -21.22
C PHE A 161 -9.39 4.07 -22.46
N THR A 162 -10.21 5.07 -22.26
CA THR A 162 -10.46 6.15 -23.20
C THR A 162 -10.55 7.49 -22.44
N PHE A 163 -10.13 8.57 -23.08
CA PHE A 163 -10.29 9.91 -22.47
C PHE A 163 -11.76 10.27 -22.22
N GLY A 164 -12.68 9.78 -23.06
CA GLY A 164 -14.12 9.97 -22.85
C GLY A 164 -14.63 9.28 -21.58
N ALA A 165 -14.15 8.06 -21.31
CA ALA A 165 -14.49 7.35 -20.07
C ALA A 165 -13.94 8.07 -18.83
N ALA A 166 -12.72 8.58 -18.89
CA ALA A 166 -12.13 9.36 -17.81
C ALA A 166 -12.88 10.69 -17.59
N ALA A 167 -13.26 11.39 -18.65
CA ALA A 167 -14.06 12.62 -18.56
C ALA A 167 -15.44 12.36 -17.95
N ALA A 168 -16.09 11.24 -18.28
CA ALA A 168 -17.38 10.84 -17.68
C ALA A 168 -17.26 10.56 -16.16
N ARG A 169 -16.06 10.27 -15.65
CA ARG A 169 -15.75 10.12 -14.23
C ARG A 169 -15.26 11.43 -13.59
N HIS A 170 -15.38 12.55 -14.28
CA HIS A 170 -14.88 13.87 -13.84
C HIS A 170 -13.39 13.88 -13.49
N ALA A 171 -12.60 13.00 -14.15
CA ALA A 171 -11.18 12.95 -13.97
C ALA A 171 -10.50 14.17 -14.59
N LYS A 172 -9.62 14.82 -13.84
CA LYS A 172 -8.70 15.80 -14.42
C LYS A 172 -7.49 15.06 -15.01
N TYR A 173 -6.96 15.59 -16.12
CA TYR A 173 -5.85 14.94 -16.79
C TYR A 173 -4.60 14.80 -15.91
N ASP A 174 -4.33 15.78 -15.08
CA ASP A 174 -3.20 15.82 -14.15
C ASP A 174 -3.35 14.86 -12.94
N GLU A 175 -4.55 14.38 -12.68
CA GLU A 175 -4.83 13.37 -11.65
C GLU A 175 -4.67 11.93 -12.17
N LEU A 176 -4.71 11.75 -13.51
CA LEU A 176 -4.54 10.43 -14.11
C LEU A 176 -3.09 9.98 -14.03
N ARG A 177 -2.91 8.72 -13.62
CA ARG A 177 -1.62 8.02 -13.60
C ARG A 177 -1.76 6.65 -14.25
N ALA A 178 -0.66 6.18 -14.81
CA ALA A 178 -0.59 4.86 -15.39
C ALA A 178 0.51 4.04 -14.70
N LEU A 179 0.21 2.79 -14.38
CA LEU A 179 1.19 1.81 -13.91
C LEU A 179 1.32 0.73 -14.98
N VAL A 180 2.48 0.69 -15.60
CA VAL A 180 2.78 -0.24 -16.69
C VAL A 180 3.34 -1.51 -16.12
N GLY A 181 2.59 -2.59 -16.30
CA GLY A 181 3.02 -3.92 -15.88
C GLY A 181 4.05 -4.56 -16.80
N THR A 182 4.45 -5.77 -16.48
CA THR A 182 5.55 -6.49 -17.16
C THR A 182 5.30 -6.77 -18.63
N ALA A 183 4.04 -6.80 -19.10
CA ALA A 183 3.72 -6.92 -20.53
C ALA A 183 3.97 -5.64 -21.34
N GLY A 184 4.12 -4.48 -20.67
CA GLY A 184 4.42 -3.21 -21.33
C GLY A 184 3.32 -2.67 -22.25
N THR A 185 2.08 -3.14 -22.11
CA THR A 185 0.97 -2.80 -23.02
C THR A 185 0.67 -1.30 -23.00
N GLY A 186 0.64 -0.68 -24.16
CA GLY A 186 0.31 0.72 -24.34
C GLY A 186 1.39 1.71 -23.89
N ALA A 187 2.57 1.23 -23.49
CA ALA A 187 3.69 2.04 -23.03
C ALA A 187 4.43 2.69 -24.20
N GLU A 188 4.82 3.94 -24.02
CA GLU A 188 5.56 4.74 -25.00
C GLU A 188 6.47 5.76 -24.30
N ILE A 189 7.51 6.18 -25.00
CA ILE A 189 8.32 7.32 -24.59
C ILE A 189 7.95 8.49 -25.49
N SER A 190 7.44 9.55 -24.90
CA SER A 190 7.06 10.77 -25.64
C SER A 190 8.29 11.54 -26.13
N GLY A 191 8.10 12.42 -27.08
CA GLY A 191 9.17 13.24 -27.65
C GLY A 191 9.88 14.16 -26.65
N ASP A 192 9.26 14.43 -25.49
CA ASP A 192 9.85 15.15 -24.35
C ASP A 192 10.65 14.28 -23.40
N GLY A 193 10.80 12.97 -23.71
CA GLY A 193 11.48 11.97 -22.88
C GLY A 193 10.64 11.44 -21.71
N SER A 194 9.38 11.88 -21.55
CA SER A 194 8.51 11.35 -20.49
C SER A 194 7.99 9.96 -20.85
N PHE A 195 7.93 9.08 -19.84
CA PHE A 195 7.33 7.75 -19.98
C PHE A 195 5.83 7.85 -19.82
N ARG A 196 5.08 7.31 -20.78
CA ARG A 196 3.62 7.41 -20.85
C ARG A 196 2.99 6.07 -21.22
N ALA A 197 1.71 5.94 -20.88
CA ALA A 197 0.85 4.88 -21.40
C ALA A 197 -0.45 5.50 -21.88
N LYS A 198 -0.80 5.28 -23.18
CA LYS A 198 -1.97 5.92 -23.79
C LYS A 198 -2.01 7.45 -23.58
N GLY A 199 -0.86 8.10 -23.58
CA GLY A 199 -0.71 9.54 -23.35
C GLY A 199 -0.70 9.97 -21.88
N VAL A 200 -1.02 9.10 -20.93
CA VAL A 200 -1.01 9.39 -19.48
C VAL A 200 0.39 9.16 -18.91
N LEU A 201 0.83 10.01 -17.96
CA LEU A 201 2.11 9.84 -17.26
C LEU A 201 2.18 8.48 -16.57
N ALA A 202 3.26 7.75 -16.79
CA ALA A 202 3.37 6.36 -16.40
C ALA A 202 4.61 6.06 -15.57
N GLU A 203 4.51 5.03 -14.75
CA GLU A 203 5.62 4.38 -14.04
C GLU A 203 5.60 2.87 -14.30
N LEU A 204 6.75 2.22 -14.11
CA LEU A 204 6.87 0.77 -14.25
C LEU A 204 6.54 0.07 -12.93
N THR A 205 5.82 -1.05 -13.01
CA THR A 205 5.56 -1.92 -11.87
C THR A 205 5.78 -3.39 -12.22
N ALA A 206 6.33 -4.15 -11.29
CA ALA A 206 6.43 -5.60 -11.39
C ALA A 206 5.24 -6.34 -10.76
N ALA A 207 4.32 -5.60 -10.11
CA ALA A 207 3.22 -6.17 -9.33
C ALA A 207 2.10 -6.76 -10.20
N THR A 208 2.09 -6.48 -11.51
CA THR A 208 1.11 -7.02 -12.47
C THR A 208 1.74 -7.16 -13.84
N ASP A 209 1.11 -7.93 -14.73
CA ASP A 209 1.44 -8.01 -16.15
C ASP A 209 0.72 -6.94 -16.98
N LYS A 210 -0.40 -6.41 -16.51
CA LYS A 210 -1.25 -5.45 -17.23
C LYS A 210 -0.88 -4.01 -16.94
N THR A 211 -1.21 -3.13 -17.87
CA THR A 211 -1.14 -1.68 -17.66
C THR A 211 -2.47 -1.19 -17.10
N VAL A 212 -2.42 -0.55 -15.93
CA VAL A 212 -3.56 0.04 -15.24
C VAL A 212 -3.45 1.56 -15.31
N ILE A 213 -4.53 2.21 -15.75
CA ILE A 213 -4.65 3.67 -15.80
C ILE A 213 -5.80 4.06 -14.86
N GLY A 214 -5.61 5.08 -14.02
CA GLY A 214 -6.68 5.44 -13.09
C GLY A 214 -6.42 6.67 -12.23
N LEU A 215 -7.40 6.93 -11.37
CA LEU A 215 -7.41 7.96 -10.35
C LEU A 215 -6.95 7.34 -9.01
N PHE A 216 -5.66 7.10 -8.87
CA PHE A 216 -5.12 6.45 -7.67
C PHE A 216 -5.41 7.22 -6.39
N ASN A 217 -5.57 8.54 -6.45
CA ASN A 217 -5.98 9.39 -5.33
C ASN A 217 -7.37 9.08 -4.75
N ARG A 218 -8.16 8.22 -5.41
CA ARG A 218 -9.46 7.74 -4.94
C ARG A 218 -9.44 6.32 -4.37
N ALA A 219 -8.25 5.75 -4.21
CA ALA A 219 -8.04 4.44 -3.61
C ALA A 219 -6.99 4.52 -2.50
N ALA A 220 -6.93 3.50 -1.66
CA ALA A 220 -5.96 3.42 -0.59
C ALA A 220 -5.50 1.98 -0.34
N VAL A 221 -4.38 1.84 0.36
CA VAL A 221 -3.94 0.58 0.94
C VAL A 221 -3.84 0.76 2.44
N ALA A 222 -4.46 -0.14 3.19
CA ALA A 222 -4.36 -0.20 4.63
C ALA A 222 -3.31 -1.23 5.03
N ILE A 223 -2.37 -0.83 5.88
CA ILE A 223 -1.33 -1.71 6.43
C ILE A 223 -1.42 -1.67 7.95
N ARG A 224 -1.38 -2.85 8.57
CA ARG A 224 -1.26 -2.98 10.00
C ARG A 224 0.21 -2.83 10.39
N PRO A 225 0.56 -1.92 11.31
CA PRO A 225 1.96 -1.63 11.63
C PRO A 225 2.63 -2.75 12.43
N GLU A 226 1.85 -3.65 13.02
CA GLU A 226 2.38 -4.76 13.79
C GLU A 226 2.93 -5.84 12.87
N LEU A 227 4.24 -5.86 12.72
CA LEU A 227 4.95 -6.94 12.06
C LEU A 227 5.29 -8.02 13.09
N SER A 228 4.78 -9.23 12.89
CA SER A 228 5.22 -10.38 13.68
C SER A 228 6.48 -10.97 13.08
N VAL A 229 7.58 -10.92 13.84
CA VAL A 229 8.87 -11.46 13.41
C VAL A 229 9.21 -12.68 14.25
N HIS A 230 9.37 -13.81 13.58
CA HIS A 230 9.77 -15.07 14.20
C HIS A 230 11.16 -15.47 13.72
N VAL A 231 12.06 -15.76 14.67
CA VAL A 231 13.39 -16.27 14.40
C VAL A 231 13.49 -17.69 14.93
N LYS A 232 13.71 -18.64 14.05
CA LYS A 232 13.84 -20.05 14.40
C LYS A 232 15.23 -20.57 14.06
N ARG A 233 15.88 -21.24 15.01
CA ARG A 233 17.11 -21.97 14.73
C ARG A 233 16.78 -23.26 13.98
N LEU A 234 17.41 -23.47 12.83
CA LEU A 234 17.14 -24.61 11.95
C LEU A 234 17.97 -25.83 12.27
N ASN A 235 19.24 -25.63 12.66
CA ASN A 235 20.16 -26.72 12.88
C ASN A 235 21.24 -26.40 13.93
N VAL A 236 22.07 -27.39 14.24
CA VAL A 236 23.19 -27.28 15.19
C VAL A 236 24.29 -26.36 14.64
N ASN A 237 24.40 -26.23 13.31
CA ASN A 237 25.42 -25.42 12.65
C ASN A 237 25.16 -23.90 12.79
N GLY A 238 24.03 -23.49 13.32
CA GLY A 238 23.70 -22.09 13.58
C GLY A 238 22.97 -21.39 12.45
N ASP A 239 22.41 -22.13 11.49
CA ASP A 239 21.50 -21.57 10.52
C ASP A 239 20.20 -21.15 11.22
N THR A 240 19.67 -20.00 10.83
CA THR A 240 18.43 -19.43 11.36
C THR A 240 17.43 -19.19 10.23
N GLU A 241 16.17 -19.19 10.59
CA GLU A 241 15.06 -18.85 9.72
C GLU A 241 14.37 -17.62 10.26
N LEU A 242 14.18 -16.65 9.39
CA LEU A 242 13.43 -15.43 9.65
C LEU A 242 12.07 -15.53 8.96
N ILE A 243 10.99 -15.35 9.70
CA ILE A 243 9.64 -15.30 9.18
C ILE A 243 9.02 -13.99 9.64
N VAL A 244 8.53 -13.19 8.69
CA VAL A 244 7.85 -11.93 8.96
C VAL A 244 6.42 -12.03 8.45
N PHE A 245 5.45 -11.73 9.30
CA PHE A 245 4.05 -11.64 8.93
C PHE A 245 3.62 -10.18 8.90
N ALA A 246 2.82 -9.83 7.90
CA ALA A 246 2.19 -8.53 7.74
C ALA A 246 0.73 -8.70 7.37
N ASN A 247 -0.11 -7.75 7.79
CA ASN A 247 -1.50 -7.67 7.38
C ASN A 247 -1.68 -6.38 6.57
N ALA A 248 -2.15 -6.53 5.34
CA ALA A 248 -2.43 -5.40 4.46
C ALA A 248 -3.65 -5.69 3.59
N GLN A 249 -4.39 -4.64 3.23
CA GLN A 249 -5.59 -4.75 2.42
C GLN A 249 -5.75 -3.55 1.50
N ALA A 250 -6.17 -3.79 0.27
CA ALA A 250 -6.57 -2.73 -0.64
C ALA A 250 -7.94 -2.19 -0.25
N VAL A 251 -8.12 -0.88 -0.41
CA VAL A 251 -9.37 -0.17 -0.17
C VAL A 251 -9.74 0.57 -1.44
N LEU A 252 -10.77 0.08 -2.12
CA LEU A 252 -11.21 0.54 -3.43
C LEU A 252 -12.70 0.93 -3.38
N PRO A 253 -13.02 2.21 -3.07
CA PRO A 253 -14.42 2.67 -2.99
C PRO A 253 -15.15 2.57 -4.32
N ASN A 254 -14.49 2.89 -5.43
CA ASN A 254 -15.08 2.83 -6.76
C ASN A 254 -14.10 2.30 -7.81
N ALA A 255 -14.34 1.09 -8.27
CA ALA A 255 -13.53 0.44 -9.31
C ALA A 255 -13.68 1.11 -10.69
N SER A 256 -14.75 1.87 -10.93
CA SER A 256 -14.99 2.56 -12.20
C SER A 256 -14.03 3.74 -12.46
N ASP A 257 -13.22 4.09 -11.48
CA ASP A 257 -12.18 5.13 -11.61
C ASP A 257 -10.86 4.59 -12.20
N PHE A 258 -10.87 3.30 -12.63
CA PHE A 258 -9.71 2.60 -13.18
C PHE A 258 -10.02 1.92 -14.51
N TRP A 259 -9.01 1.85 -15.36
CA TRP A 259 -9.08 1.28 -16.72
C TRP A 259 -7.82 0.47 -17.03
N THR A 260 -7.89 -0.35 -18.07
CA THR A 260 -6.72 -1.06 -18.65
C THR A 260 -6.32 -0.44 -19.98
N ALA A 261 -5.03 -0.48 -20.33
CA ALA A 261 -4.52 -0.01 -21.64
C ALA A 261 -4.73 -1.04 -22.75
#